data_60d597abc67cec2448be253ab86e4ad2
#
_entry.id   60d597abc67cec2448be253ab86e4ad2
#
_cell.length_a   1.000
_cell.length_b   1.000
_cell.length_c   1.000
_cell.angle_alpha   90.00
_cell.angle_beta   90.00
_cell.angle_gamma   90.00
#
_symmetry.space_group_name_H-M   'P 1'
#
loop_
_entity.id
_entity.type
_entity.pdbx_description
1 polymer ?
#
loop_
_entity_poly.entity_id
_entity_poly.type
_entity_poly.pdbx_seq_one_letter_code
_entity_poly.pdbx_strand_id
1 'polypeptide(L)'
;MTEISIAGEIFNVLIEGDENKAVLMLSNPLGTNLHFWDPQLPVLLKHFRVVRYDSRGHGASVANQGPYSVGGLGRDALAIMDALSIEKVHWLGLSMGSIVGLWLLIHAREHIGRAVLANTAAQIPGPDLWNSRIQSARQTGMDGVAAAAAERWFTKAFRDTNPEKVERVLEMVRTTPLNGYLAACAAGRDMDQREAIRSIGNKVLVIAGRHDLSTPPGMGALVANSIEGAKFITLEASHISNIEDEANFTRAAVAFLTAPETVAVTPRPRRKAPAKKAPAKKAAAKKSLRTKTSSRKQVSAKKAPVKKTSGQKFKTKGLPKKPAAKKTMIGTGSKKRLGKKTGALKKASGRRKS
;
A
#
# COMPACT_ATOMS: atom_id res chain seq x y z
N MET A 1 1.78 -25.17 -4.61
CA MET A 1 1.86 -24.24 -3.47
C MET A 1 3.12 -24.57 -2.72
N THR A 2 3.93 -23.59 -2.41
CA THR A 2 5.15 -23.77 -1.62
C THR A 2 4.95 -23.02 -0.30
N GLU A 3 4.97 -23.75 0.80
CA GLU A 3 5.01 -23.15 2.13
C GLU A 3 6.44 -22.74 2.41
N ILE A 4 6.66 -21.47 2.74
CA ILE A 4 7.96 -20.94 3.12
C ILE A 4 7.92 -20.61 4.60
N SER A 5 8.82 -21.23 5.38
CA SER A 5 8.98 -20.92 6.80
C SER A 5 9.98 -19.78 6.98
N ILE A 6 9.53 -18.69 7.59
CA ILE A 6 10.34 -17.51 7.91
C ILE A 6 10.25 -17.26 9.41
N ALA A 7 11.35 -17.44 10.12
CA ALA A 7 11.41 -17.31 11.58
C ALA A 7 10.34 -18.12 12.34
N GLY A 8 9.98 -19.30 11.80
CA GLY A 8 8.95 -20.18 12.36
C GLY A 8 7.51 -19.85 11.97
N GLU A 9 7.29 -18.83 11.17
CA GLU A 9 5.98 -18.46 10.61
C GLU A 9 5.86 -18.93 9.16
N ILE A 10 4.69 -19.44 8.78
CA ILE A 10 4.46 -20.02 7.45
C ILE A 10 3.84 -18.96 6.54
N PHE A 11 4.42 -18.79 5.36
CA PHE A 11 3.90 -17.99 4.27
C PHE A 11 3.54 -18.88 3.09
N ASN A 12 2.34 -18.69 2.54
CA ASN A 12 1.89 -19.36 1.33
C ASN A 12 2.38 -18.57 0.11
N VAL A 13 3.16 -19.23 -0.74
CA VAL A 13 3.81 -18.61 -1.90
C VAL A 13 3.63 -19.49 -3.14
N LEU A 14 3.40 -18.89 -4.29
CA LEU A 14 3.43 -19.56 -5.60
C LEU A 14 4.50 -18.90 -6.48
N ILE A 15 5.30 -19.75 -7.12
CA ILE A 15 6.28 -19.32 -8.13
C ILE A 15 5.95 -20.02 -9.42
N GLU A 16 5.77 -19.26 -10.50
CA GLU A 16 5.34 -19.77 -11.78
C GLU A 16 6.13 -19.10 -12.93
N GLY A 17 6.27 -19.80 -14.04
CA GLY A 17 6.94 -19.30 -15.24
C GLY A 17 8.39 -19.72 -15.36
N ASP A 18 9.03 -19.24 -16.41
CA ASP A 18 10.40 -19.55 -16.81
C ASP A 18 11.40 -18.90 -15.83
N GLU A 19 12.29 -19.73 -15.28
CA GLU A 19 13.30 -19.30 -14.28
C GLU A 19 14.34 -18.30 -14.82
N ASN A 20 14.53 -18.26 -16.15
CA ASN A 20 15.45 -17.35 -16.81
C ASN A 20 14.87 -15.93 -17.03
N LYS A 21 13.58 -15.74 -16.75
CA LYS A 21 12.93 -14.42 -16.88
C LYS A 21 13.13 -13.56 -15.64
N ALA A 22 13.03 -12.25 -15.85
CA ALA A 22 12.97 -11.29 -14.74
C ALA A 22 11.81 -11.64 -13.79
N VAL A 23 12.06 -11.53 -12.49
CA VAL A 23 11.06 -11.85 -11.47
C VAL A 23 10.10 -10.68 -11.28
N LEU A 24 8.80 -10.98 -11.29
CA LEU A 24 7.72 -10.06 -10.93
C LEU A 24 7.03 -10.56 -9.66
N MET A 25 7.05 -9.76 -8.61
CA MET A 25 6.36 -10.06 -7.36
C MET A 25 5.02 -9.33 -7.31
N LEU A 26 3.94 -10.08 -7.02
CA LEU A 26 2.57 -9.57 -6.97
C LEU A 26 2.10 -9.48 -5.52
N SER A 27 1.57 -8.31 -5.14
CA SER A 27 1.10 -8.05 -3.78
C SER A 27 -0.35 -7.58 -3.75
N ASN A 28 -1.15 -8.24 -2.92
CA ASN A 28 -2.60 -8.22 -2.93
C ASN A 28 -3.19 -7.02 -2.16
N PRO A 29 -4.44 -6.62 -2.46
CA PRO A 29 -5.20 -5.72 -1.61
C PRO A 29 -5.60 -6.38 -0.28
N LEU A 30 -5.92 -5.54 0.71
CA LEU A 30 -6.41 -5.94 2.02
C LEU A 30 -7.68 -6.81 1.89
N GLY A 31 -7.68 -7.97 2.53
CA GLY A 31 -8.82 -8.89 2.52
C GLY A 31 -8.86 -9.83 1.32
N THR A 32 -7.77 -9.97 0.56
CA THR A 32 -7.69 -10.93 -0.56
C THR A 32 -6.48 -11.84 -0.43
N ASN A 33 -6.34 -12.80 -1.32
CA ASN A 33 -5.24 -13.76 -1.35
C ASN A 33 -4.53 -13.77 -2.70
N LEU A 34 -3.51 -14.62 -2.86
CA LEU A 34 -2.66 -14.70 -4.05
C LEU A 34 -3.42 -15.03 -5.35
N HIS A 35 -4.63 -15.64 -5.26
CA HIS A 35 -5.50 -15.91 -6.42
C HIS A 35 -6.17 -14.66 -6.98
N PHE A 36 -6.06 -13.53 -6.30
CA PHE A 36 -6.52 -12.23 -6.78
C PHE A 36 -5.92 -11.86 -8.14
N TRP A 37 -4.72 -12.38 -8.45
CA TRP A 37 -3.98 -12.10 -9.67
C TRP A 37 -4.18 -13.13 -10.80
N ASP A 38 -5.00 -14.17 -10.58
CA ASP A 38 -5.22 -15.22 -11.59
C ASP A 38 -5.60 -14.68 -12.98
N PRO A 39 -6.43 -13.62 -13.12
CA PRO A 39 -6.77 -13.07 -14.43
C PRO A 39 -5.57 -12.52 -15.22
N GLN A 40 -4.54 -12.00 -14.54
CA GLN A 40 -3.37 -11.42 -15.18
C GLN A 40 -2.31 -12.46 -15.57
N LEU A 41 -2.29 -13.63 -14.94
CA LEU A 41 -1.23 -14.63 -15.09
C LEU A 41 -0.98 -15.06 -16.53
N PRO A 42 -2.00 -15.37 -17.37
CA PRO A 42 -1.76 -15.84 -18.72
C PRO A 42 -0.92 -14.88 -19.58
N VAL A 43 -0.98 -13.57 -19.25
CA VAL A 43 -0.19 -12.54 -19.93
C VAL A 43 1.15 -12.31 -19.21
N LEU A 44 1.15 -12.22 -17.88
CA LEU A 44 2.37 -11.95 -17.11
C LEU A 44 3.42 -13.05 -17.28
N LEU A 45 3.03 -14.32 -17.30
CA LEU A 45 3.91 -15.47 -17.48
C LEU A 45 4.63 -15.51 -18.84
N LYS A 46 4.10 -14.81 -19.85
CA LYS A 46 4.80 -14.63 -21.12
C LYS A 46 6.07 -13.80 -20.99
N HIS A 47 6.14 -12.94 -19.97
CA HIS A 47 7.19 -11.93 -19.80
C HIS A 47 8.05 -12.13 -18.55
N PHE A 48 7.49 -12.75 -17.50
CA PHE A 48 8.09 -12.80 -16.18
C PHE A 48 8.06 -14.21 -15.58
N ARG A 49 8.99 -14.47 -14.67
CA ARG A 49 8.81 -15.43 -13.59
C ARG A 49 8.00 -14.73 -12.51
N VAL A 50 6.84 -15.26 -12.17
CA VAL A 50 5.88 -14.59 -11.28
C VAL A 50 5.93 -15.20 -9.88
N VAL A 51 6.11 -14.36 -8.86
CA VAL A 51 5.98 -14.70 -7.44
C VAL A 51 4.71 -14.08 -6.91
N ARG A 52 3.82 -14.91 -6.37
CA ARG A 52 2.61 -14.50 -5.67
C ARG A 52 2.64 -15.01 -4.24
N TYR A 53 2.15 -14.23 -3.31
CA TYR A 53 2.14 -14.64 -1.90
C TYR A 53 0.89 -14.13 -1.20
N ASP A 54 0.47 -14.86 -0.18
CA ASP A 54 -0.53 -14.37 0.75
C ASP A 54 0.16 -13.47 1.79
N SER A 55 -0.29 -12.25 1.92
CA SER A 55 0.21 -11.34 2.94
C SER A 55 -0.10 -11.91 4.33
N ARG A 56 0.74 -11.58 5.31
CA ARG A 56 0.47 -11.91 6.72
C ARG A 56 -0.98 -11.59 7.08
N GLY A 57 -1.68 -12.53 7.71
CA GLY A 57 -3.08 -12.40 8.09
C GLY A 57 -4.09 -12.70 6.98
N HIS A 58 -3.64 -13.17 5.81
CA HIS A 58 -4.49 -13.42 4.64
C HIS A 58 -4.24 -14.81 4.07
N GLY A 59 -5.24 -15.34 3.36
CA GLY A 59 -5.14 -16.62 2.68
C GLY A 59 -4.69 -17.74 3.60
N ALA A 60 -3.68 -18.49 3.18
CA ALA A 60 -3.06 -19.57 3.94
C ALA A 60 -1.78 -19.17 4.68
N SER A 61 -1.38 -17.89 4.64
CA SER A 61 -0.25 -17.38 5.42
C SER A 61 -0.61 -17.18 6.89
N VAL A 62 0.43 -17.13 7.73
CA VAL A 62 0.31 -16.91 9.17
C VAL A 62 -0.62 -15.73 9.49
N ALA A 63 -1.54 -15.94 10.44
CA ALA A 63 -2.49 -14.94 10.91
C ALA A 63 -2.36 -14.77 12.43
N ASN A 64 -1.22 -14.21 12.87
CA ASN A 64 -0.99 -13.92 14.28
C ASN A 64 -1.71 -12.63 14.73
N GLN A 65 -1.72 -12.38 16.03
CA GLN A 65 -2.32 -11.16 16.57
C GLN A 65 -1.48 -9.92 16.18
N GLY A 66 -2.20 -8.86 15.75
CA GLY A 66 -1.60 -7.56 15.43
C GLY A 66 -1.39 -6.66 16.66
N PRO A 67 -1.20 -5.36 16.43
CA PRO A 67 -1.38 -4.69 15.13
C PRO A 67 -0.23 -4.96 14.16
N TYR A 68 -0.53 -5.05 12.85
CA TYR A 68 0.51 -5.06 11.83
C TYR A 68 0.91 -3.64 11.45
N SER A 69 2.07 -3.50 10.82
CA SER A 69 2.54 -2.24 10.26
C SER A 69 2.96 -2.44 8.80
N VAL A 70 2.92 -1.37 8.01
CA VAL A 70 3.39 -1.42 6.61
C VAL A 70 4.85 -1.86 6.53
N GLY A 71 5.69 -1.39 7.49
CA GLY A 71 7.08 -1.84 7.58
C GLY A 71 7.21 -3.32 7.92
N GLY A 72 6.30 -3.88 8.73
CA GLY A 72 6.24 -5.33 8.99
C GLY A 72 5.94 -6.11 7.71
N LEU A 73 4.87 -5.71 7.00
CA LEU A 73 4.49 -6.34 5.73
C LEU A 73 5.58 -6.21 4.64
N GLY A 74 6.30 -5.09 4.62
CA GLY A 74 7.45 -4.90 3.72
C GLY A 74 8.60 -5.83 4.03
N ARG A 75 8.93 -6.02 5.32
CA ARG A 75 9.95 -7.00 5.75
C ARG A 75 9.55 -8.44 5.47
N ASP A 76 8.26 -8.79 5.57
CA ASP A 76 7.78 -10.10 5.15
C ASP A 76 8.06 -10.35 3.67
N ALA A 77 7.79 -9.35 2.80
CA ALA A 77 8.07 -9.47 1.37
C ALA A 77 9.57 -9.65 1.09
N LEU A 78 10.45 -8.91 1.78
CA LEU A 78 11.91 -9.10 1.67
C LEU A 78 12.35 -10.48 2.16
N ALA A 79 11.82 -10.94 3.28
CA ALA A 79 12.15 -12.25 3.82
C ALA A 79 11.69 -13.41 2.92
N ILE A 80 10.56 -13.23 2.21
CA ILE A 80 10.11 -14.17 1.17
C ILE A 80 11.11 -14.16 0.00
N MET A 81 11.59 -13.00 -0.45
CA MET A 81 12.60 -12.89 -1.50
C MET A 81 13.90 -13.58 -1.08
N ASP A 82 14.37 -13.33 0.14
CA ASP A 82 15.59 -13.95 0.70
C ASP A 82 15.47 -15.48 0.75
N ALA A 83 14.34 -16.00 1.24
CA ALA A 83 14.08 -17.45 1.32
C ALA A 83 14.04 -18.11 -0.07
N LEU A 84 13.69 -17.35 -1.10
CA LEU A 84 13.68 -17.79 -2.51
C LEU A 84 15.00 -17.52 -3.23
N SER A 85 16.00 -16.94 -2.57
CA SER A 85 17.27 -16.49 -3.16
C SER A 85 17.07 -15.53 -4.34
N ILE A 86 16.09 -14.61 -4.21
CA ILE A 86 15.78 -13.61 -5.22
C ILE A 86 16.27 -12.24 -4.73
N GLU A 87 17.32 -11.73 -5.36
CA GLU A 87 17.93 -10.45 -4.98
C GLU A 87 17.09 -9.25 -5.43
N LYS A 88 16.42 -9.37 -6.60
CA LYS A 88 15.72 -8.24 -7.22
C LYS A 88 14.46 -8.68 -7.93
N VAL A 89 13.38 -7.91 -7.74
CA VAL A 89 12.09 -8.12 -8.41
C VAL A 89 11.60 -6.85 -9.08
N HIS A 90 10.75 -6.99 -10.11
CA HIS A 90 9.75 -5.97 -10.39
C HIS A 90 8.58 -6.14 -9.43
N TRP A 91 7.90 -5.04 -9.12
CA TRP A 91 6.77 -5.04 -8.17
C TRP A 91 5.48 -4.65 -8.87
N LEU A 92 4.41 -5.39 -8.63
CA LEU A 92 3.05 -5.02 -9.01
C LEU A 92 2.15 -5.20 -7.78
N GLY A 93 1.71 -4.10 -7.22
CA GLY A 93 0.82 -4.08 -6.07
C GLY A 93 -0.51 -3.40 -6.38
N LEU A 94 -1.56 -3.79 -5.66
CA LEU A 94 -2.82 -3.09 -5.65
C LEU A 94 -3.23 -2.73 -4.21
N SER A 95 -3.69 -1.49 -3.98
CA SER A 95 -4.15 -1.02 -2.67
C SER A 95 -3.11 -1.23 -1.56
N MET A 96 -3.35 -2.10 -0.58
CA MET A 96 -2.39 -2.44 0.47
C MET A 96 -1.08 -2.96 -0.13
N GLY A 97 -1.13 -3.77 -1.19
CA GLY A 97 0.07 -4.25 -1.88
C GLY A 97 0.88 -3.12 -2.52
N SER A 98 0.23 -2.05 -2.98
CA SER A 98 0.91 -0.85 -3.46
C SER A 98 1.52 -0.03 -2.31
N ILE A 99 0.84 0.04 -1.17
CA ILE A 99 1.34 0.72 0.04
C ILE A 99 2.60 0.02 0.56
N VAL A 100 2.63 -1.33 0.53
CA VAL A 100 3.83 -2.13 0.82
C VAL A 100 4.92 -1.86 -0.22
N GLY A 101 4.55 -1.77 -1.50
CA GLY A 101 5.48 -1.40 -2.58
C GLY A 101 6.12 -0.03 -2.38
N LEU A 102 5.38 0.97 -1.92
CA LEU A 102 5.94 2.28 -1.55
C LEU A 102 6.97 2.14 -0.43
N TRP A 103 6.67 1.35 0.61
CA TRP A 103 7.61 1.11 1.70
C TRP A 103 8.91 0.45 1.21
N LEU A 104 8.82 -0.54 0.34
CA LEU A 104 9.97 -1.20 -0.28
C LEU A 104 10.81 -0.23 -1.12
N LEU A 105 10.17 0.61 -1.91
CA LEU A 105 10.85 1.64 -2.72
C LEU A 105 11.58 2.70 -1.88
N ILE A 106 11.11 2.95 -0.66
CA ILE A 106 11.74 3.88 0.28
C ILE A 106 12.90 3.21 1.03
N HIS A 107 12.73 1.97 1.50
CA HIS A 107 13.62 1.36 2.49
C HIS A 107 14.51 0.23 1.93
N ALA A 108 14.19 -0.30 0.74
CA ALA A 108 14.86 -1.43 0.12
C ALA A 108 14.86 -1.29 -1.42
N ARG A 109 15.08 -0.06 -1.91
CA ARG A 109 14.97 0.31 -3.32
C ARG A 109 15.89 -0.48 -4.26
N GLU A 110 17.01 -0.97 -3.76
CA GLU A 110 17.98 -1.80 -4.50
C GLU A 110 17.38 -3.14 -4.92
N HIS A 111 16.45 -3.68 -4.13
CA HIS A 111 15.73 -4.92 -4.40
C HIS A 111 14.57 -4.75 -5.39
N ILE A 112 14.20 -3.52 -5.72
CA ILE A 112 13.08 -3.23 -6.61
C ILE A 112 13.59 -2.65 -7.93
N GLY A 113 13.23 -3.29 -9.04
CA GLY A 113 13.48 -2.75 -10.38
C GLY A 113 12.47 -1.66 -10.74
N ARG A 114 11.43 -2.03 -11.47
CA ARG A 114 10.28 -1.16 -11.77
C ARG A 114 9.12 -1.52 -10.87
N ALA A 115 8.27 -0.54 -10.53
CA ALA A 115 7.08 -0.78 -9.73
C ALA A 115 5.82 -0.24 -10.41
N VAL A 116 4.77 -1.05 -10.41
CA VAL A 116 3.40 -0.64 -10.72
C VAL A 116 2.61 -0.61 -9.43
N LEU A 117 2.07 0.55 -9.10
CA LEU A 117 1.33 0.83 -7.87
C LEU A 117 -0.11 1.21 -8.24
N ALA A 118 -1.03 0.26 -8.09
CA ALA A 118 -2.41 0.45 -8.49
C ALA A 118 -3.30 0.81 -7.29
N ASN A 119 -4.25 1.73 -7.50
CA ASN A 119 -5.32 2.09 -6.55
C ASN A 119 -4.78 2.34 -5.14
N THR A 120 -3.89 3.31 -5.02
CA THR A 120 -3.04 3.51 -3.83
C THR A 120 -3.06 4.93 -3.29
N ALA A 121 -2.49 5.08 -2.12
CA ALA A 121 -2.26 6.36 -1.46
C ALA A 121 -0.96 6.31 -0.63
N ALA A 122 -0.30 7.45 -0.43
CA ALA A 122 0.81 7.60 0.51
C ALA A 122 0.33 7.73 1.96
N GLN A 123 -0.91 8.12 2.15
CA GLN A 123 -1.65 8.14 3.41
C GLN A 123 -3.14 7.99 3.11
N ILE A 124 -3.84 7.19 3.91
CA ILE A 124 -5.30 7.14 3.89
C ILE A 124 -5.77 7.94 5.11
N PRO A 125 -6.35 9.13 4.92
CA PRO A 125 -6.74 10.01 6.03
C PRO A 125 -7.89 9.42 6.85
N GLY A 126 -7.96 9.83 8.11
CA GLY A 126 -9.05 9.50 9.03
C GLY A 126 -8.81 8.21 9.82
N PRO A 127 -8.02 8.26 10.92
CA PRO A 127 -7.92 7.12 11.84
C PRO A 127 -9.30 6.60 12.28
N ASP A 128 -10.27 7.49 12.43
CA ASP A 128 -11.65 7.14 12.79
C ASP A 128 -12.35 6.29 11.74
N LEU A 129 -12.07 6.51 10.45
CA LEU A 129 -12.60 5.66 9.38
C LEU A 129 -12.11 4.20 9.54
N TRP A 130 -10.82 4.03 9.82
CA TRP A 130 -10.24 2.71 10.05
C TRP A 130 -10.72 2.07 11.34
N ASN A 131 -10.83 2.85 12.41
CA ASN A 131 -11.38 2.37 13.69
C ASN A 131 -12.84 1.94 13.53
N SER A 132 -13.65 2.70 12.80
CA SER A 132 -15.03 2.33 12.47
C SER A 132 -15.09 1.05 11.63
N ARG A 133 -14.18 0.88 10.64
CA ARG A 133 -14.06 -0.35 9.86
C ARG A 133 -13.70 -1.55 10.72
N ILE A 134 -12.71 -1.40 11.61
CA ILE A 134 -12.31 -2.44 12.57
C ILE A 134 -13.48 -2.82 13.48
N GLN A 135 -14.21 -1.84 14.01
CA GLN A 135 -15.37 -2.08 14.86
C GLN A 135 -16.51 -2.76 14.10
N SER A 136 -16.82 -2.31 12.90
CA SER A 136 -17.81 -2.93 12.02
C SER A 136 -17.46 -4.40 11.74
N ALA A 137 -16.20 -4.67 11.34
CA ALA A 137 -15.74 -6.03 11.06
C ALA A 137 -15.85 -6.95 12.29
N ARG A 138 -15.61 -6.44 13.50
CA ARG A 138 -15.83 -7.22 14.74
C ARG A 138 -17.29 -7.54 14.99
N GLN A 139 -18.21 -6.70 14.55
CA GLN A 139 -19.66 -6.87 14.78
C GLN A 139 -20.30 -7.73 13.71
N THR A 140 -19.91 -7.56 12.43
CA THR A 140 -20.57 -8.18 11.29
C THR A 140 -19.79 -9.36 10.69
N GLY A 141 -18.57 -9.62 11.19
CA GLY A 141 -17.69 -10.63 10.62
C GLY A 141 -17.21 -10.26 9.21
N MET A 142 -16.55 -11.22 8.57
CA MET A 142 -16.02 -11.03 7.23
C MET A 142 -17.10 -10.97 6.14
N ASP A 143 -18.31 -11.50 6.41
CA ASP A 143 -19.47 -11.34 5.50
C ASP A 143 -19.88 -9.88 5.38
N GLY A 144 -19.96 -9.15 6.50
CA GLY A 144 -20.25 -7.73 6.49
C GLY A 144 -19.14 -6.91 5.84
N VAL A 145 -17.87 -7.32 6.01
CA VAL A 145 -16.73 -6.71 5.32
C VAL A 145 -16.85 -6.90 3.80
N ALA A 146 -17.18 -8.10 3.34
CA ALA A 146 -17.36 -8.43 1.93
C ALA A 146 -18.50 -7.61 1.30
N ALA A 147 -19.66 -7.55 1.95
CA ALA A 147 -20.79 -6.77 1.49
C ALA A 147 -20.42 -5.29 1.32
N ALA A 148 -19.76 -4.69 2.32
CA ALA A 148 -19.30 -3.31 2.25
C ALA A 148 -18.15 -3.10 1.22
N ALA A 149 -17.35 -4.13 0.93
CA ALA A 149 -16.31 -4.08 -0.08
C ALA A 149 -16.90 -4.03 -1.49
N ALA A 150 -17.95 -4.81 -1.78
CA ALA A 150 -18.59 -4.86 -3.09
C ALA A 150 -18.93 -3.47 -3.63
N GLU A 151 -19.54 -2.62 -2.79
CA GLU A 151 -19.97 -1.28 -3.18
C GLU A 151 -18.80 -0.31 -3.41
N ARG A 152 -17.73 -0.44 -2.64
CA ARG A 152 -16.57 0.46 -2.74
C ARG A 152 -15.56 0.04 -3.81
N TRP A 153 -15.53 -1.25 -4.14
CA TRP A 153 -14.49 -1.85 -4.97
C TRP A 153 -14.85 -1.93 -6.43
N PHE A 154 -16.14 -1.98 -6.73
CA PHE A 154 -16.65 -2.13 -8.10
C PHE A 154 -17.72 -1.10 -8.40
N THR A 155 -17.75 -0.61 -9.64
CA THR A 155 -18.88 0.22 -10.09
C THR A 155 -20.19 -0.59 -10.10
N LYS A 156 -21.32 0.09 -9.95
CA LYS A 156 -22.63 -0.57 -10.02
C LYS A 156 -22.80 -1.32 -11.34
N ALA A 157 -22.40 -0.69 -12.45
CA ALA A 157 -22.51 -1.30 -13.78
C ALA A 157 -21.74 -2.61 -13.87
N PHE A 158 -20.50 -2.65 -13.31
CA PHE A 158 -19.71 -3.87 -13.32
C PHE A 158 -20.31 -4.96 -12.44
N ARG A 159 -20.81 -4.62 -11.25
CA ARG A 159 -21.50 -5.59 -10.36
C ARG A 159 -22.71 -6.22 -11.01
N ASP A 160 -23.50 -5.43 -11.75
CA ASP A 160 -24.71 -5.90 -12.42
C ASP A 160 -24.39 -6.83 -13.63
N THR A 161 -23.28 -6.55 -14.34
CA THR A 161 -22.93 -7.28 -15.57
C THR A 161 -21.92 -8.40 -15.39
N ASN A 162 -21.17 -8.42 -14.28
CA ASN A 162 -20.13 -9.39 -14.00
C ASN A 162 -20.20 -9.97 -12.56
N PRO A 163 -21.39 -10.44 -12.11
CA PRO A 163 -21.58 -10.87 -10.72
C PRO A 163 -20.64 -11.99 -10.30
N GLU A 164 -20.28 -12.89 -11.20
CA GLU A 164 -19.36 -14.01 -10.91
C GLU A 164 -17.92 -13.52 -10.64
N LYS A 165 -17.44 -12.52 -11.40
CA LYS A 165 -16.11 -11.94 -11.15
C LYS A 165 -16.08 -11.22 -9.81
N VAL A 166 -17.15 -10.49 -9.49
CA VAL A 166 -17.31 -9.80 -8.19
C VAL A 166 -17.33 -10.82 -7.06
N GLU A 167 -18.17 -11.85 -7.17
CA GLU A 167 -18.33 -12.87 -6.14
C GLU A 167 -17.02 -13.61 -5.85
N ARG A 168 -16.23 -13.93 -6.86
CA ARG A 168 -14.89 -14.54 -6.68
C ARG A 168 -13.99 -13.70 -5.78
N VAL A 169 -14.02 -12.38 -5.92
CA VAL A 169 -13.22 -11.47 -5.06
C VAL A 169 -13.81 -11.38 -3.67
N LEU A 170 -15.13 -11.32 -3.54
CA LEU A 170 -15.81 -11.25 -2.25
C LEU A 170 -15.64 -12.54 -1.43
N GLU A 171 -15.54 -13.69 -2.07
CA GLU A 171 -15.23 -14.95 -1.41
C GLU A 171 -13.83 -14.95 -0.79
N MET A 172 -12.84 -14.34 -1.45
CA MET A 172 -11.52 -14.14 -0.83
C MET A 172 -11.60 -13.29 0.43
N VAL A 173 -12.49 -12.27 0.43
CA VAL A 173 -12.70 -11.42 1.61
C VAL A 173 -13.36 -12.22 2.73
N ARG A 174 -14.39 -13.01 2.46
CA ARG A 174 -15.10 -13.81 3.47
C ARG A 174 -14.19 -14.84 4.13
N THR A 175 -13.31 -15.44 3.34
CA THR A 175 -12.38 -16.48 3.82
C THR A 175 -11.12 -15.93 4.48
N THR A 176 -10.91 -14.60 4.45
CA THR A 176 -9.77 -13.98 5.15
C THR A 176 -9.94 -14.10 6.68
N PRO A 177 -8.92 -14.55 7.44
CA PRO A 177 -8.99 -14.60 8.89
C PRO A 177 -9.29 -13.22 9.51
N LEU A 178 -10.37 -13.13 10.31
CA LEU A 178 -10.83 -11.86 10.89
C LEU A 178 -9.73 -11.16 11.70
N ASN A 179 -9.00 -11.90 12.55
CA ASN A 179 -7.89 -11.33 13.32
C ASN A 179 -6.77 -10.74 12.42
N GLY A 180 -6.44 -11.43 11.33
CA GLY A 180 -5.49 -10.97 10.33
C GLY A 180 -5.97 -9.71 9.61
N TYR A 181 -7.24 -9.68 9.18
CA TYR A 181 -7.86 -8.51 8.57
C TYR A 181 -7.81 -7.29 9.51
N LEU A 182 -8.21 -7.47 10.79
CA LEU A 182 -8.20 -6.40 11.78
C LEU A 182 -6.77 -5.87 12.04
N ALA A 183 -5.80 -6.79 12.12
CA ALA A 183 -4.40 -6.45 12.30
C ALA A 183 -3.83 -5.65 11.12
N ALA A 184 -4.18 -6.04 9.89
CA ALA A 184 -3.77 -5.34 8.66
C ALA A 184 -4.49 -3.99 8.48
N CYS A 185 -5.73 -3.83 8.97
CA CYS A 185 -6.38 -2.52 9.03
C CYS A 185 -5.58 -1.50 9.85
N ALA A 186 -4.91 -1.94 10.92
CA ALA A 186 -4.05 -1.05 11.71
C ALA A 186 -2.84 -0.56 10.88
N ALA A 187 -2.26 -1.40 10.02
CA ALA A 187 -1.19 -0.98 9.13
C ALA A 187 -1.62 0.15 8.18
N GLY A 188 -2.84 0.05 7.63
CA GLY A 188 -3.40 1.12 6.79
C GLY A 188 -3.75 2.39 7.56
N ARG A 189 -4.23 2.26 8.82
CA ARG A 189 -4.57 3.38 9.69
C ARG A 189 -3.37 4.21 10.10
N ASP A 190 -2.28 3.52 10.43
CA ASP A 190 -1.13 4.14 11.10
C ASP A 190 -0.03 4.57 10.13
N MET A 191 -0.20 4.30 8.81
CA MET A 191 0.79 4.64 7.80
C MET A 191 0.70 6.09 7.36
N ASP A 192 1.87 6.73 7.23
CA ASP A 192 2.06 7.99 6.52
C ASP A 192 3.42 7.97 5.81
N GLN A 193 3.40 7.91 4.49
CA GLN A 193 4.59 7.85 3.65
C GLN A 193 4.77 9.12 2.78
N ARG A 194 3.94 10.17 2.98
CA ARG A 194 3.87 11.34 2.09
C ARG A 194 5.19 12.07 1.93
N GLU A 195 5.97 12.22 2.97
CA GLU A 195 7.29 12.85 2.87
C GLU A 195 8.35 11.89 2.31
N ALA A 196 8.30 10.61 2.76
CA ALA A 196 9.32 9.64 2.41
C ALA A 196 9.29 9.24 0.93
N ILE A 197 8.12 9.22 0.27
CA ILE A 197 8.00 8.87 -1.16
C ILE A 197 8.78 9.79 -2.09
N ARG A 198 9.14 11.00 -1.65
CA ARG A 198 9.97 11.96 -2.42
C ARG A 198 11.40 11.46 -2.62
N SER A 199 11.85 10.49 -1.82
CA SER A 199 13.19 9.87 -1.94
C SER A 199 13.26 8.76 -2.98
N ILE A 200 12.11 8.35 -3.55
CA ILE A 200 12.04 7.24 -4.49
C ILE A 200 12.65 7.67 -5.83
N GLY A 201 13.69 6.93 -6.25
CA GLY A 201 14.36 7.13 -7.53
C GLY A 201 14.11 6.02 -8.55
N ASN A 202 13.32 5.00 -8.21
CA ASN A 202 12.96 3.90 -9.09
C ASN A 202 11.94 4.35 -10.14
N LYS A 203 11.87 3.61 -11.26
CA LYS A 203 10.82 3.83 -12.25
C LYS A 203 9.49 3.33 -11.71
N VAL A 204 8.50 4.21 -11.60
CA VAL A 204 7.18 3.93 -11.03
C VAL A 204 6.07 4.27 -12.03
N LEU A 205 5.09 3.39 -12.15
CA LEU A 205 3.79 3.65 -12.77
C LEU A 205 2.72 3.61 -11.68
N VAL A 206 1.96 4.67 -11.54
CA VAL A 206 0.76 4.69 -10.69
C VAL A 206 -0.47 4.54 -11.58
N ILE A 207 -1.33 3.59 -11.25
CA ILE A 207 -2.62 3.35 -11.90
C ILE A 207 -3.73 3.69 -10.90
N ALA A 208 -4.73 4.45 -11.33
CA ALA A 208 -5.89 4.76 -10.50
C ALA A 208 -7.19 4.40 -11.25
N GLY A 209 -8.19 3.92 -10.52
CA GLY A 209 -9.54 3.78 -11.03
C GLY A 209 -10.26 5.13 -10.96
N ARG A 210 -10.91 5.56 -12.04
CA ARG A 210 -11.63 6.84 -12.11
C ARG A 210 -12.76 6.94 -11.06
N HIS A 211 -13.36 5.79 -10.74
CA HIS A 211 -14.51 5.68 -9.84
C HIS A 211 -14.14 5.10 -8.47
N ASP A 212 -12.85 5.07 -8.13
CA ASP A 212 -12.36 4.52 -6.86
C ASP A 212 -12.79 5.38 -5.68
N LEU A 213 -13.62 4.79 -4.80
CA LEU A 213 -14.10 5.41 -3.57
C LEU A 213 -13.19 5.12 -2.36
N SER A 214 -12.31 4.13 -2.46
CA SER A 214 -11.39 3.74 -1.38
C SER A 214 -10.11 4.57 -1.39
N THR A 215 -9.52 4.74 -2.58
CA THR A 215 -8.34 5.59 -2.85
C THR A 215 -8.63 6.42 -4.11
N PRO A 216 -9.41 7.50 -4.00
CA PRO A 216 -9.77 8.35 -5.13
C PRO A 216 -8.56 8.76 -5.98
N PRO A 217 -8.72 8.98 -7.30
CA PRO A 217 -7.61 9.23 -8.23
C PRO A 217 -6.63 10.31 -7.78
N GLY A 218 -7.12 11.31 -7.05
CA GLY A 218 -6.27 12.38 -6.49
C GLY A 218 -5.19 11.88 -5.52
N MET A 219 -5.45 10.77 -4.80
CA MET A 219 -4.44 10.17 -3.91
C MET A 219 -3.32 9.51 -4.71
N GLY A 220 -3.66 8.78 -5.77
CA GLY A 220 -2.68 8.20 -6.70
C GLY A 220 -1.89 9.29 -7.44
N ALA A 221 -2.56 10.35 -7.88
CA ALA A 221 -1.91 11.50 -8.51
C ALA A 221 -0.91 12.19 -7.57
N LEU A 222 -1.23 12.31 -6.26
CA LEU A 222 -0.30 12.82 -5.27
C LEU A 222 0.95 11.93 -5.18
N VAL A 223 0.79 10.62 -5.14
CA VAL A 223 1.93 9.67 -5.15
C VAL A 223 2.78 9.89 -6.39
N ALA A 224 2.18 9.88 -7.59
CA ALA A 224 2.91 10.04 -8.83
C ALA A 224 3.64 11.40 -8.94
N ASN A 225 2.98 12.49 -8.52
CA ASN A 225 3.57 13.84 -8.55
C ASN A 225 4.70 14.02 -7.52
N SER A 226 4.73 13.19 -6.47
CA SER A 226 5.77 13.25 -5.43
C SER A 226 7.02 12.45 -5.78
N ILE A 227 6.95 11.54 -6.75
CA ILE A 227 8.05 10.66 -7.17
C ILE A 227 8.60 11.19 -8.51
N GLU A 228 9.87 11.53 -8.57
CA GLU A 228 10.49 12.05 -9.77
C GLU A 228 10.41 11.03 -10.93
N GLY A 229 9.89 11.47 -12.08
CA GLY A 229 9.77 10.65 -13.28
C GLY A 229 8.70 9.55 -13.22
N ALA A 230 7.87 9.50 -12.18
CA ALA A 230 6.75 8.56 -12.13
C ALA A 230 5.71 8.88 -13.21
N LYS A 231 5.10 7.81 -13.74
CA LYS A 231 3.99 7.91 -14.68
C LYS A 231 2.66 7.74 -13.93
N PHE A 232 1.62 8.40 -14.42
CA PHE A 232 0.26 8.29 -13.87
C PHE A 232 -0.73 8.03 -14.99
N ILE A 233 -1.62 7.06 -14.80
CA ILE A 233 -2.76 6.79 -15.68
C ILE A 233 -4.02 6.53 -14.86
N THR A 234 -5.18 6.77 -15.48
CA THR A 234 -6.48 6.39 -14.93
C THR A 234 -7.17 5.40 -15.85
N LEU A 235 -7.88 4.44 -15.25
CA LEU A 235 -8.71 3.45 -15.94
C LEU A 235 -10.18 3.72 -15.64
N GLU A 236 -11.08 3.29 -16.53
CA GLU A 236 -12.53 3.34 -16.33
C GLU A 236 -12.98 2.20 -15.41
N ALA A 237 -12.56 2.26 -14.16
CA ALA A 237 -12.77 1.25 -13.14
C ALA A 237 -12.89 1.89 -11.76
N SER A 238 -13.37 1.12 -10.78
CA SER A 238 -13.31 1.47 -9.37
C SER A 238 -12.00 0.96 -8.73
N HIS A 239 -12.05 0.49 -7.47
CA HIS A 239 -10.87 0.13 -6.68
C HIS A 239 -10.15 -1.13 -7.17
N ILE A 240 -10.87 -2.11 -7.67
CA ILE A 240 -10.30 -3.37 -8.19
C ILE A 240 -10.13 -3.27 -9.71
N SER A 241 -9.32 -2.31 -10.13
CA SER A 241 -9.16 -1.94 -11.52
C SER A 241 -8.54 -3.04 -12.40
N ASN A 242 -7.77 -3.96 -11.81
CA ASN A 242 -7.20 -5.11 -12.51
C ASN A 242 -8.25 -6.16 -12.93
N ILE A 243 -9.43 -6.15 -12.33
CA ILE A 243 -10.55 -7.05 -12.67
C ILE A 243 -11.61 -6.29 -13.45
N GLU A 244 -11.92 -5.07 -13.06
CA GLU A 244 -12.97 -4.27 -13.68
C GLU A 244 -12.57 -3.80 -15.10
N ASP A 245 -11.31 -3.38 -15.30
CA ASP A 245 -10.73 -3.04 -16.61
C ASP A 245 -9.47 -3.89 -16.88
N GLU A 246 -9.65 -5.22 -16.84
CA GLU A 246 -8.60 -6.24 -16.87
C GLU A 246 -7.63 -6.06 -18.04
N ALA A 247 -8.17 -5.84 -19.25
CA ALA A 247 -7.38 -5.75 -20.47
C ALA A 247 -6.46 -4.51 -20.48
N ASN A 248 -7.01 -3.34 -20.13
CA ASN A 248 -6.24 -2.10 -20.10
C ASN A 248 -5.24 -2.07 -18.96
N PHE A 249 -5.63 -2.58 -17.79
CA PHE A 249 -4.74 -2.75 -16.64
C PHE A 249 -3.52 -3.60 -16.99
N THR A 250 -3.77 -4.81 -17.48
CA THR A 250 -2.71 -5.78 -17.80
C THR A 250 -1.78 -5.23 -18.88
N ARG A 251 -2.35 -4.63 -19.93
CA ARG A 251 -1.57 -4.01 -21.02
C ARG A 251 -0.67 -2.88 -20.50
N ALA A 252 -1.19 -1.99 -19.66
CA ALA A 252 -0.43 -0.86 -19.11
C ALA A 252 0.70 -1.35 -18.19
N ALA A 253 0.41 -2.31 -17.30
CA ALA A 253 1.38 -2.88 -16.40
C ALA A 253 2.53 -3.57 -17.17
N VAL A 254 2.21 -4.45 -18.13
CA VAL A 254 3.22 -5.16 -18.94
C VAL A 254 4.05 -4.17 -19.75
N ALA A 255 3.41 -3.25 -20.47
CA ALA A 255 4.13 -2.26 -21.29
C ALA A 255 5.12 -1.41 -20.46
N PHE A 256 4.75 -1.07 -19.22
CA PHE A 256 5.65 -0.34 -18.32
C PHE A 256 6.77 -1.23 -17.78
N LEU A 257 6.46 -2.43 -17.32
CA LEU A 257 7.44 -3.34 -16.70
C LEU A 257 8.47 -3.87 -17.70
N THR A 258 8.08 -4.06 -18.97
CA THR A 258 8.96 -4.57 -20.04
C THR A 258 9.62 -3.48 -20.88
N ALA A 259 9.32 -2.20 -20.63
CA ALA A 259 9.90 -1.11 -21.41
C ALA A 259 11.44 -1.15 -21.35
N PRO A 260 12.15 -0.93 -22.46
CA PRO A 260 13.61 -0.94 -22.48
C PRO A 260 14.17 0.10 -21.49
N GLU A 261 15.32 -0.18 -20.91
CA GLU A 261 16.02 0.83 -20.14
C GLU A 261 16.49 1.93 -21.09
N THR A 262 15.97 3.15 -20.87
CA THR A 262 16.56 4.30 -21.56
C THR A 262 17.95 4.49 -21.00
N VAL A 263 18.97 4.10 -21.77
CA VAL A 263 20.34 4.50 -21.49
C VAL A 263 20.33 6.03 -21.48
N ALA A 264 20.57 6.63 -20.32
CA ALA A 264 20.78 8.06 -20.26
C ALA A 264 21.98 8.37 -21.18
N VAL A 265 21.71 8.92 -22.36
CA VAL A 265 22.75 9.46 -23.21
C VAL A 265 23.29 10.66 -22.44
N THR A 266 24.38 10.44 -21.71
CA THR A 266 25.15 11.55 -21.13
C THR A 266 25.43 12.51 -22.27
N PRO A 267 25.02 13.78 -22.17
CA PRO A 267 25.31 14.74 -23.20
C PRO A 267 26.83 14.75 -23.39
N ARG A 268 27.32 14.40 -24.57
CA ARG A 268 28.76 14.58 -24.89
C ARG A 268 29.11 15.99 -24.50
N PRO A 269 30.19 16.21 -23.73
CA PRO A 269 30.63 17.56 -23.39
C PRO A 269 30.81 18.30 -24.71
N ARG A 270 30.09 19.40 -24.90
CA ARG A 270 30.26 20.29 -26.06
C ARG A 270 31.73 20.63 -26.14
N ARG A 271 32.42 20.14 -27.19
CA ARG A 271 33.77 20.59 -27.51
C ARG A 271 33.71 22.12 -27.56
N LYS A 272 34.40 22.76 -26.60
CA LYS A 272 34.59 24.21 -26.63
C LYS A 272 35.20 24.54 -27.99
N ALA A 273 34.50 25.34 -28.77
CA ALA A 273 35.04 25.90 -30.01
C ALA A 273 36.36 26.64 -29.69
N PRO A 274 37.40 26.53 -30.54
CA PRO A 274 38.64 27.18 -30.28
C PRO A 274 38.41 28.70 -30.21
N ALA A 275 38.86 29.30 -29.10
CA ALA A 275 38.78 30.74 -28.87
C ALA A 275 39.46 31.48 -30.02
N LYS A 276 38.74 32.27 -30.80
CA LYS A 276 39.30 33.21 -31.78
C LYS A 276 40.19 34.20 -31.03
N LYS A 277 41.50 34.19 -31.33
CA LYS A 277 42.49 35.17 -30.83
C LYS A 277 41.99 36.56 -31.20
N ALA A 278 41.74 37.39 -30.20
CA ALA A 278 41.51 38.82 -30.41
C ALA A 278 42.83 39.52 -30.77
N PRO A 279 42.82 40.52 -31.67
CA PRO A 279 44.05 41.25 -32.06
C PRO A 279 44.55 42.13 -30.90
N ALA A 280 45.87 42.11 -30.69
CA ALA A 280 46.57 42.89 -29.70
C ALA A 280 46.43 44.41 -29.98
N LYS A 281 45.83 45.16 -29.06
CA LYS A 281 45.87 46.62 -29.05
C LYS A 281 47.08 47.07 -28.27
N LYS A 282 47.96 47.91 -28.99
CA LYS A 282 49.13 48.54 -28.51
C LYS A 282 48.87 49.40 -27.26
N ALA A 283 49.79 49.29 -26.31
CA ALA A 283 49.89 50.12 -25.13
C ALA A 283 50.21 51.60 -25.48
N ALA A 284 49.46 52.48 -24.83
CA ALA A 284 49.91 53.87 -24.69
C ALA A 284 49.95 54.17 -23.18
N ALA A 285 51.18 54.44 -22.72
CA ALA A 285 51.49 54.86 -21.37
C ALA A 285 51.03 56.29 -21.14
N LYS A 286 50.36 56.55 -20.00
CA LYS A 286 50.41 57.91 -19.39
C LYS A 286 50.50 57.79 -17.88
N LYS A 287 51.47 58.54 -17.38
CA LYS A 287 51.94 58.70 -16.03
C LYS A 287 50.98 59.45 -15.12
N SER A 288 51.19 59.20 -13.81
CA SER A 288 50.99 60.06 -12.62
C SER A 288 49.54 60.32 -12.19
N LEU A 289 49.15 60.37 -10.93
CA LEU A 289 49.81 61.01 -9.77
C LEU A 289 49.15 60.41 -8.47
N ARG A 290 49.95 60.36 -7.46
CA ARG A 290 49.64 60.12 -6.04
C ARG A 290 48.58 61.06 -5.53
N THR A 291 47.68 60.53 -4.61
CA THR A 291 47.47 61.17 -3.32
C THR A 291 46.88 60.19 -2.28
N LYS A 292 47.41 60.30 -1.09
CA LYS A 292 47.08 59.63 0.15
C LYS A 292 45.83 60.25 0.75
N THR A 293 45.04 59.43 1.51
CA THR A 293 44.58 59.71 2.88
C THR A 293 43.48 58.70 3.16
N SER A 294 43.63 57.77 4.08
CA SER A 294 43.33 57.81 5.52
C SER A 294 41.87 58.09 5.84
N SER A 295 41.15 57.08 6.31
CA SER A 295 40.69 57.01 7.68
C SER A 295 39.65 55.88 7.93
N ARG A 296 39.96 55.21 8.95
CA ARG A 296 39.27 54.26 9.82
C ARG A 296 37.93 54.82 10.32
N LYS A 297 36.85 54.03 10.28
CA LYS A 297 35.82 54.07 11.36
C LYS A 297 35.14 52.72 11.51
N GLN A 298 35.40 52.11 12.64
CA GLN A 298 34.58 51.06 13.25
C GLN A 298 33.21 51.64 13.64
N VAL A 299 32.14 50.92 13.45
CA VAL A 299 30.92 51.11 14.23
C VAL A 299 30.38 49.74 14.64
N SER A 300 30.27 49.68 15.95
CA SER A 300 29.88 48.61 16.82
C SER A 300 28.46 48.09 16.65
N ALA A 301 28.31 46.83 17.04
CA ALA A 301 27.04 46.12 17.27
C ALA A 301 26.09 46.83 18.23
N LYS A 302 24.82 46.86 17.93
CA LYS A 302 23.73 47.07 18.95
C LYS A 302 22.82 45.85 18.98
N LYS A 303 22.85 45.19 20.12
CA LYS A 303 21.84 44.24 20.60
C LYS A 303 20.54 45.00 20.92
N ALA A 304 19.41 44.49 20.48
CA ALA A 304 18.08 44.91 20.94
C ALA A 304 17.45 43.82 21.81
N PRO A 305 16.63 44.17 22.81
CA PRO A 305 16.32 43.30 23.93
C PRO A 305 15.08 42.41 23.72
N VAL A 306 15.14 41.24 24.36
CA VAL A 306 14.05 40.27 24.53
C VAL A 306 12.96 40.86 25.42
N LYS A 307 11.73 40.96 24.92
CA LYS A 307 10.54 41.22 25.77
C LYS A 307 9.99 39.88 26.28
N LYS A 308 10.04 39.71 27.62
CA LYS A 308 9.26 38.71 28.36
C LYS A 308 7.81 39.17 28.37
N THR A 309 6.88 38.34 27.93
CA THR A 309 5.46 38.47 28.19
C THR A 309 5.01 37.41 29.20
N SER A 310 4.37 37.90 30.18
CA SER A 310 3.84 37.30 31.39
C SER A 310 2.81 36.19 31.16
N GLY A 311 2.85 35.20 32.05
CA GLY A 311 1.92 34.09 32.13
C GLY A 311 0.47 34.49 32.36
N GLN A 312 -0.41 33.87 31.63
CA GLN A 312 -1.83 33.81 32.00
C GLN A 312 -2.15 32.42 32.55
N LYS A 313 -2.55 32.41 33.81
CA LYS A 313 -3.11 31.24 34.51
C LYS A 313 -4.50 30.96 33.96
N PHE A 314 -4.68 29.80 33.32
CA PHE A 314 -6.01 29.27 33.03
C PHE A 314 -6.57 28.54 34.24
N LYS A 315 -7.71 29.02 34.73
CA LYS A 315 -8.52 28.39 35.78
C LYS A 315 -9.18 27.14 35.21
N THR A 316 -8.94 26.02 35.86
CA THR A 316 -9.64 24.73 35.62
C THR A 316 -11.07 24.86 36.18
N LYS A 317 -12.06 24.76 35.27
CA LYS A 317 -13.47 24.52 35.66
C LYS A 317 -13.68 23.00 35.72
N GLY A 318 -14.29 22.60 36.86
CA GLY A 318 -14.47 21.20 37.24
C GLY A 318 -15.35 20.37 36.32
N LEU A 319 -15.02 19.09 36.25
CA LEU A 319 -15.79 18.02 35.60
C LEU A 319 -17.08 17.71 36.38
N PRO A 320 -18.20 17.42 35.76
CA PRO A 320 -19.39 16.91 36.41
C PRO A 320 -19.24 15.45 36.82
N LYS A 321 -19.68 15.13 38.03
CA LYS A 321 -19.70 13.79 38.64
C LYS A 321 -20.67 12.85 37.91
N LYS A 322 -20.25 11.60 37.69
CA LYS A 322 -21.10 10.47 37.25
C LYS A 322 -22.23 10.21 38.24
N PRO A 323 -23.44 9.86 37.78
CA PRO A 323 -24.49 9.31 38.64
C PRO A 323 -24.22 7.83 38.92
N ALA A 324 -24.55 7.43 40.15
CA ALA A 324 -24.39 6.11 40.73
C ALA A 324 -25.32 5.08 40.08
N ALA A 325 -24.81 3.88 39.84
CA ALA A 325 -25.54 2.71 39.35
C ALA A 325 -26.46 2.17 40.47
N LYS A 326 -27.78 2.10 40.22
CA LYS A 326 -28.75 1.35 41.04
C LYS A 326 -28.58 -0.15 40.77
N LYS A 327 -28.22 -0.90 41.84
CA LYS A 327 -28.37 -2.36 41.90
C LYS A 327 -29.85 -2.70 41.95
N THR A 328 -30.33 -3.43 40.96
CA THR A 328 -31.64 -4.12 41.07
C THR A 328 -31.35 -5.60 41.25
N MET A 329 -31.65 -6.09 42.45
CA MET A 329 -31.77 -7.53 42.72
C MET A 329 -33.03 -8.08 42.04
N ILE A 330 -32.90 -9.15 41.31
CA ILE A 330 -34.04 -9.98 40.90
C ILE A 330 -33.76 -11.40 41.37
N GLY A 331 -34.77 -11.91 42.07
CA GLY A 331 -34.78 -13.06 42.90
C GLY A 331 -34.75 -14.40 42.17
N THR A 332 -34.35 -15.36 42.93
CA THR A 332 -34.36 -16.79 42.70
C THR A 332 -35.79 -17.31 42.60
N GLY A 333 -36.07 -18.16 41.61
CA GLY A 333 -37.36 -18.84 41.48
C GLY A 333 -37.34 -20.05 40.53
N SER A 334 -37.18 -21.19 41.15
CA SER A 334 -37.91 -22.46 40.88
C SER A 334 -37.56 -23.36 39.71
N LYS A 335 -37.03 -24.51 40.09
CA LYS A 335 -36.92 -25.77 39.35
C LYS A 335 -38.30 -26.27 38.89
N LYS A 336 -38.43 -26.74 37.62
CA LYS A 336 -39.36 -27.80 37.26
C LYS A 336 -38.65 -28.81 36.34
N ARG A 337 -38.57 -30.04 36.88
CA ARG A 337 -38.29 -31.30 36.18
C ARG A 337 -39.53 -31.73 35.39
N LEU A 338 -39.35 -32.40 34.27
CA LEU A 338 -40.06 -33.53 33.63
C LEU A 338 -39.69 -33.48 32.14
N GLY A 339 -39.39 -34.51 31.40
CA GLY A 339 -39.56 -35.94 31.57
C GLY A 339 -39.00 -36.59 30.29
N LYS A 340 -38.32 -37.70 30.48
CA LYS A 340 -37.88 -38.60 29.42
C LYS A 340 -39.07 -39.11 28.60
N LYS A 341 -38.94 -39.16 27.26
CA LYS A 341 -39.62 -40.17 26.44
C LYS A 341 -38.62 -40.73 25.43
N THR A 342 -38.29 -41.98 25.68
CA THR A 342 -37.68 -42.96 24.78
C THR A 342 -38.73 -43.41 23.76
N GLY A 343 -38.33 -43.52 22.50
CA GLY A 343 -39.15 -44.15 21.47
C GLY A 343 -38.24 -44.74 20.39
N ALA A 344 -38.22 -46.01 20.35
CA ALA A 344 -37.33 -46.88 19.58
C ALA A 344 -37.85 -47.14 18.15
N LEU A 345 -36.87 -47.49 17.31
CA LEU A 345 -36.86 -48.38 16.14
C LEU A 345 -37.99 -48.32 15.11
N LYS A 346 -37.65 -48.20 13.84
CA LYS A 346 -37.94 -49.26 12.84
C LYS A 346 -36.95 -49.23 11.67
N LYS A 347 -36.19 -50.32 11.55
CA LYS A 347 -35.53 -50.77 10.32
C LYS A 347 -36.59 -51.14 9.29
N ALA A 348 -36.37 -50.77 8.06
CA ALA A 348 -36.93 -51.45 6.91
C ALA A 348 -35.85 -51.63 5.85
N SER A 349 -35.43 -52.85 5.68
CA SER A 349 -34.65 -53.40 4.57
C SER A 349 -35.55 -53.53 3.36
N GLY A 350 -35.07 -53.21 2.19
CA GLY A 350 -35.71 -53.48 0.93
C GLY A 350 -34.67 -53.64 -0.17
N ARG A 351 -34.43 -54.89 -0.50
CA ARG A 351 -33.51 -55.38 -1.56
C ARG A 351 -34.24 -55.43 -2.91
N ARG A 352 -33.48 -55.25 -3.97
CA ARG A 352 -33.47 -55.92 -5.29
C ARG A 352 -33.99 -55.19 -6.53
N LYS A 353 -33.03 -55.14 -7.47
CA LYS A 353 -33.03 -55.66 -8.86
C LYS A 353 -33.84 -54.86 -9.90
N SER A 354 -33.17 -54.31 -10.86
CA SER A 354 -32.62 -54.89 -12.10
C SER A 354 -31.74 -53.85 -12.79
#